data_a97d5c5ca592b36c45f2ede47372a96c
#
_entry.id   a97d5c5ca592b36c45f2ede47372a96c
#
_cell.length_a   1.000
_cell.length_b   1.000
_cell.length_c   1.000
_cell.angle_alpha   90.00
_cell.angle_beta   90.00
_cell.angle_gamma   90.00
#
_symmetry.space_group_name_H-M   'P 1'
#
loop_
_entity.id
_entity.type
_entity.pdbx_description
1 polymer ?
#
loop_
_entity_poly.entity_id
_entity_poly.type
_entity_poly.pdbx_seq_one_letter_code
_entity_poly.pdbx_strand_id
1 'polypeptide(L)'
;MKRLVIKIGSNILADEKAGLNTKRISSLAKDISALQDKGYEVVVVSSGAVAAGMTKLGLTEKPKDIKLKQAAAAVGQSRLMWAYERSFAEFGKKVAQILLTRDDFSDRKRYINSKNTIMTLLSYRIIPIINENDTVSTDEIKFGDNDNLASLVANIVEAEKLIILSDVDGLYTEDPRQSTKAKLIEYVDEITPEILKKAGGASSMVGTGGMYSKILAAKKA
;
A
#
# COMPACT_ATOMS: atom_id res chain seq x y z
N MET A 1 20.47 9.21 5.93
CA MET A 1 19.94 7.82 5.94
C MET A 1 19.10 7.61 4.70
N LYS A 2 19.14 6.41 4.12
CA LYS A 2 18.35 6.09 2.91
C LYS A 2 16.97 5.62 3.34
N ARG A 3 15.91 6.27 2.82
CA ARG A 3 14.51 5.92 3.12
C ARG A 3 13.89 5.18 1.99
N LEU A 4 13.10 4.16 2.35
CA LEU A 4 12.35 3.35 1.41
C LEU A 4 10.87 3.37 1.81
N VAL A 5 9.99 3.57 0.85
CA VAL A 5 8.56 3.32 1.02
C VAL A 5 8.21 2.04 0.27
N ILE A 6 7.62 1.08 0.97
CA ILE A 6 7.21 -0.21 0.41
C ILE A 6 5.69 -0.28 0.45
N LYS A 7 5.05 -0.26 -0.71
CA LYS A 7 3.61 -0.43 -0.84
C LYS A 7 3.27 -1.90 -1.07
N ILE A 8 2.34 -2.42 -0.29
CA ILE A 8 1.88 -3.80 -0.35
C ILE A 8 0.41 -3.84 -0.76
N GLY A 9 0.13 -4.41 -1.93
CA GLY A 9 -1.22 -4.52 -2.49
C GLY A 9 -2.10 -5.52 -1.73
N SER A 10 -3.43 -5.34 -1.80
CA SER A 10 -4.40 -6.25 -1.18
C SER A 10 -4.28 -7.69 -1.68
N ASN A 11 -4.02 -7.89 -2.98
CA ASN A 11 -3.89 -9.23 -3.58
C ASN A 11 -2.70 -10.03 -3.03
N ILE A 12 -1.66 -9.33 -2.52
CA ILE A 12 -0.52 -9.98 -1.87
C ILE A 12 -0.85 -10.44 -0.46
N LEU A 13 -1.70 -9.67 0.24
CA LEU A 13 -2.03 -9.88 1.64
C LEU A 13 -3.31 -10.68 1.85
N ALA A 14 -4.18 -10.77 0.83
CA ALA A 14 -5.43 -11.50 0.92
C ALA A 14 -5.20 -13.02 0.83
N ASP A 15 -5.97 -13.74 1.61
CA ASP A 15 -6.17 -15.17 1.51
C ASP A 15 -7.68 -15.44 1.43
N GLU A 16 -8.11 -16.22 0.45
CA GLU A 16 -9.55 -16.46 0.21
C GLU A 16 -10.26 -17.08 1.41
N LYS A 17 -9.58 -17.94 2.18
CA LYS A 17 -10.14 -18.66 3.32
C LYS A 17 -9.90 -17.93 4.65
N ALA A 18 -8.69 -17.45 4.85
CA ALA A 18 -8.27 -16.84 6.13
C ALA A 18 -8.43 -15.32 6.19
N GLY A 19 -8.72 -14.67 5.06
CA GLY A 19 -8.81 -13.22 4.90
C GLY A 19 -7.45 -12.52 4.83
N LEU A 20 -6.44 -13.00 5.60
CA LEU A 20 -5.06 -12.52 5.55
C LEU A 20 -4.08 -13.68 5.37
N ASN A 21 -3.16 -13.52 4.46
CA ASN A 21 -2.04 -14.43 4.25
C ASN A 21 -0.89 -14.11 5.24
N THR A 22 -0.99 -14.68 6.45
CA THR A 22 -0.01 -14.44 7.52
C THR A 22 1.39 -14.94 7.17
N LYS A 23 1.51 -16.01 6.37
CA LYS A 23 2.80 -16.51 5.89
C LYS A 23 3.51 -15.48 5.00
N ARG A 24 2.72 -14.82 4.12
CA ARG A 24 3.25 -13.77 3.26
C ARG A 24 3.66 -12.54 4.07
N ILE A 25 2.87 -12.17 5.09
CA ILE A 25 3.22 -11.07 5.99
C ILE A 25 4.52 -11.37 6.74
N SER A 26 4.72 -12.61 7.25
CA SER A 26 5.95 -13.01 7.94
C SER A 26 7.17 -12.99 7.00
N SER A 27 7.03 -13.47 5.75
CA SER A 27 8.09 -13.37 4.74
C SER A 27 8.48 -11.91 4.45
N LEU A 28 7.50 -11.03 4.26
CA LEU A 28 7.76 -9.61 4.02
C LEU A 28 8.39 -8.94 5.25
N ALA A 29 7.94 -9.29 6.47
CA ALA A 29 8.53 -8.79 7.70
C ALA A 29 10.00 -9.18 7.82
N LYS A 30 10.39 -10.40 7.42
CA LYS A 30 11.79 -10.83 7.35
C LYS A 30 12.61 -9.95 6.42
N ASP A 31 12.14 -9.76 5.18
CA ASP A 31 12.88 -8.99 4.18
C ASP A 31 13.00 -7.51 4.56
N ILE A 32 11.93 -6.91 5.09
CA ILE A 32 11.91 -5.52 5.56
C ILE A 32 12.82 -5.35 6.79
N SER A 33 12.83 -6.32 7.71
CA SER A 33 13.71 -6.31 8.86
C SER A 33 15.19 -6.34 8.45
N ALA A 34 15.52 -7.16 7.44
CA ALA A 34 16.88 -7.21 6.89
C ALA A 34 17.29 -5.88 6.22
N LEU A 35 16.37 -5.15 5.59
CA LEU A 35 16.64 -3.80 5.07
C LEU A 35 16.93 -2.82 6.20
N GLN A 36 16.14 -2.86 7.28
CA GLN A 36 16.38 -2.00 8.45
C GLN A 36 17.73 -2.32 9.13
N ASP A 37 18.14 -3.59 9.17
CA ASP A 37 19.44 -4.00 9.72
C ASP A 37 20.61 -3.49 8.86
N LYS A 38 20.41 -3.34 7.55
CA LYS A 38 21.35 -2.68 6.62
C LYS A 38 21.37 -1.15 6.73
N GLY A 39 20.61 -0.57 7.65
CA GLY A 39 20.61 0.87 7.93
C GLY A 39 19.58 1.68 7.12
N TYR A 40 18.65 1.02 6.41
CA TYR A 40 17.54 1.73 5.76
C TYR A 40 16.46 2.13 6.77
N GLU A 41 15.85 3.29 6.58
CA GLU A 41 14.60 3.67 7.21
C GLU A 41 13.45 3.20 6.30
N VAL A 42 12.60 2.31 6.80
CA VAL A 42 11.53 1.70 5.98
C VAL A 42 10.17 2.14 6.48
N VAL A 43 9.32 2.59 5.56
CA VAL A 43 7.89 2.87 5.78
C VAL A 43 7.09 1.89 4.93
N VAL A 44 6.09 1.27 5.50
CA VAL A 44 5.19 0.35 4.79
C VAL A 44 3.84 1.03 4.56
N VAL A 45 3.36 1.01 3.31
CA VAL A 45 1.99 1.40 2.98
C VAL A 45 1.22 0.14 2.63
N SER A 46 0.28 -0.23 3.49
CA SER A 46 -0.39 -1.53 3.44
C SER A 46 -1.85 -1.41 3.06
N SER A 47 -2.31 -2.34 2.26
CA SER A 47 -3.74 -2.61 2.03
C SER A 47 -4.18 -3.82 2.87
N GLY A 48 -5.43 -4.28 2.66
CA GLY A 48 -5.90 -5.57 3.20
C GLY A 48 -6.84 -5.49 4.40
N ALA A 49 -7.07 -4.30 4.98
CA ALA A 49 -7.97 -4.14 6.12
C ALA A 49 -9.40 -4.61 5.80
N VAL A 50 -9.97 -4.17 4.67
CA VAL A 50 -11.33 -4.60 4.26
C VAL A 50 -11.39 -6.12 4.10
N ALA A 51 -10.42 -6.74 3.41
CA ALA A 51 -10.40 -8.20 3.21
C ALA A 51 -10.31 -8.96 4.55
N ALA A 52 -9.47 -8.50 5.47
CA ALA A 52 -9.37 -9.07 6.82
C ALA A 52 -10.67 -8.97 7.61
N GLY A 53 -11.39 -7.87 7.46
CA GLY A 53 -12.67 -7.64 8.14
C GLY A 53 -13.82 -8.44 7.53
N MET A 54 -13.85 -8.58 6.21
CA MET A 54 -14.86 -9.39 5.51
C MET A 54 -14.94 -10.80 6.07
N THR A 55 -13.80 -11.47 6.21
CA THR A 55 -13.75 -12.82 6.80
C THR A 55 -14.33 -12.86 8.21
N LYS A 56 -14.02 -11.87 9.04
CA LYS A 56 -14.54 -11.81 10.42
C LYS A 56 -16.03 -11.50 10.49
N LEU A 57 -16.55 -10.75 9.51
CA LEU A 57 -17.98 -10.44 9.39
C LEU A 57 -18.77 -11.52 8.63
N GLY A 58 -18.10 -12.60 8.17
CA GLY A 58 -18.74 -13.66 7.39
C GLY A 58 -19.18 -13.22 5.98
N LEU A 59 -18.57 -12.16 5.43
CA LEU A 59 -18.88 -11.66 4.09
C LEU A 59 -18.12 -12.46 3.05
N THR A 60 -18.84 -13.02 2.09
CA THR A 60 -18.29 -13.81 0.97
C THR A 60 -17.92 -12.93 -0.24
N GLU A 61 -18.55 -11.76 -0.36
CA GLU A 61 -18.30 -10.83 -1.45
C GLU A 61 -17.87 -9.46 -0.93
N LYS A 62 -17.10 -8.75 -1.74
CA LYS A 62 -16.65 -7.38 -1.42
C LYS A 62 -17.86 -6.46 -1.30
N PRO A 63 -18.05 -5.78 -0.16
CA PRO A 63 -19.23 -4.94 0.05
C PRO A 63 -19.24 -3.78 -0.95
N LYS A 64 -20.42 -3.57 -1.55
CA LYS A 64 -20.70 -2.43 -2.42
C LYS A 64 -21.13 -1.21 -1.61
N ASP A 65 -21.85 -1.45 -0.50
CA ASP A 65 -22.27 -0.40 0.42
C ASP A 65 -21.07 0.15 1.19
N ILE A 66 -20.94 1.48 1.20
CA ILE A 66 -19.82 2.18 1.85
C ILE A 66 -19.79 1.94 3.35
N LYS A 67 -20.95 1.93 4.03
CA LYS A 67 -21.04 1.71 5.48
C LYS A 67 -20.53 0.33 5.87
N LEU A 68 -20.90 -0.68 5.08
CA LEU A 68 -20.43 -2.04 5.31
C LEU A 68 -18.94 -2.18 4.99
N LYS A 69 -18.44 -1.48 3.98
CA LYS A 69 -17.00 -1.42 3.67
C LYS A 69 -16.21 -0.75 4.79
N GLN A 70 -16.70 0.37 5.33
CA GLN A 70 -16.09 1.07 6.46
C GLN A 70 -16.08 0.18 7.72
N ALA A 71 -17.19 -0.49 8.02
CA ALA A 71 -17.28 -1.42 9.14
C ALA A 71 -16.29 -2.60 8.97
N ALA A 72 -16.21 -3.17 7.76
CA ALA A 72 -15.23 -4.21 7.46
C ALA A 72 -13.79 -3.71 7.63
N ALA A 73 -13.47 -2.50 7.16
CA ALA A 73 -12.16 -1.90 7.35
C ALA A 73 -11.82 -1.72 8.83
N ALA A 74 -12.76 -1.20 9.63
CA ALA A 74 -12.57 -1.02 11.08
C ALA A 74 -12.25 -2.34 11.80
N VAL A 75 -13.02 -3.38 11.52
CA VAL A 75 -12.80 -4.72 12.10
C VAL A 75 -11.49 -5.34 11.61
N GLY A 76 -11.18 -5.16 10.33
CA GLY A 76 -10.02 -5.79 9.71
C GLY A 76 -8.70 -5.08 10.00
N GLN A 77 -8.72 -3.77 10.21
CA GLN A 77 -7.49 -2.99 10.48
C GLN A 77 -6.79 -3.46 11.75
N SER A 78 -7.52 -3.77 12.81
CA SER A 78 -6.94 -4.32 14.05
C SER A 78 -6.28 -5.68 13.83
N ARG A 79 -6.90 -6.56 13.02
CA ARG A 79 -6.32 -7.87 12.66
C ARG A 79 -5.06 -7.72 11.80
N LEU A 80 -5.09 -6.80 10.84
CA LEU A 80 -3.95 -6.51 9.98
C LEU A 80 -2.76 -6.04 10.82
N MET A 81 -2.98 -5.11 11.73
CA MET A 81 -1.92 -4.61 12.61
C MET A 81 -1.38 -5.69 13.55
N TRP A 82 -2.27 -6.51 14.14
CA TRP A 82 -1.83 -7.64 14.96
C TRP A 82 -0.94 -8.63 14.17
N ALA A 83 -1.30 -8.92 12.92
CA ALA A 83 -0.49 -9.79 12.07
C ALA A 83 0.89 -9.19 11.76
N TYR A 84 0.97 -7.88 11.49
CA TYR A 84 2.25 -7.20 11.31
C TYR A 84 3.07 -7.19 12.60
N GLU A 85 2.49 -6.78 13.73
CA GLU A 85 3.17 -6.72 15.02
C GLU A 85 3.79 -8.06 15.37
N ARG A 86 3.01 -9.14 15.28
CA ARG A 86 3.48 -10.50 15.54
C ARG A 86 4.62 -10.89 14.61
N SER A 87 4.48 -10.64 13.30
CA SER A 87 5.49 -11.04 12.31
C SER A 87 6.81 -10.26 12.45
N PHE A 88 6.74 -8.96 12.75
CA PHE A 88 7.94 -8.15 12.97
C PHE A 88 8.61 -8.42 14.32
N ALA A 89 7.83 -8.78 15.35
CA ALA A 89 8.36 -9.16 16.66
C ALA A 89 9.29 -10.39 16.59
N GLU A 90 9.04 -11.33 15.65
CA GLU A 90 9.91 -12.49 15.39
C GLU A 90 11.36 -12.06 15.02
N PHE A 91 11.53 -10.84 14.49
CA PHE A 91 12.82 -10.27 14.10
C PHE A 91 13.27 -9.13 15.04
N GLY A 92 12.65 -9.00 16.22
CA GLY A 92 12.97 -7.96 17.20
C GLY A 92 12.64 -6.54 16.74
N LYS A 93 11.75 -6.39 15.73
CA LYS A 93 11.34 -5.07 15.21
C LYS A 93 10.03 -4.62 15.81
N LYS A 94 9.88 -3.30 15.92
CA LYS A 94 8.65 -2.65 16.37
C LYS A 94 7.95 -1.99 15.19
N VAL A 95 6.64 -2.02 15.19
CA VAL A 95 5.79 -1.36 14.19
C VAL A 95 4.85 -0.36 14.87
N ALA A 96 4.38 0.62 14.12
CA ALA A 96 3.37 1.57 14.59
C ALA A 96 2.33 1.80 13.49
N GLN A 97 1.05 1.85 13.86
CA GLN A 97 -0.03 2.16 12.93
C GLN A 97 -0.13 3.66 12.71
N ILE A 98 -0.29 4.06 11.44
CA ILE A 98 -0.71 5.40 11.05
C ILE A 98 -1.85 5.28 10.04
N LEU A 99 -2.96 5.97 10.31
CA LEU A 99 -4.09 6.04 9.39
C LEU A 99 -4.23 7.46 8.87
N LEU A 100 -4.22 7.61 7.54
CA LEU A 100 -4.27 8.90 6.86
C LEU A 100 -5.45 8.97 5.91
N THR A 101 -5.96 10.17 5.73
CA THR A 101 -6.94 10.52 4.71
C THR A 101 -6.31 11.48 3.70
N ARG A 102 -7.00 11.75 2.60
CA ARG A 102 -6.58 12.74 1.61
C ARG A 102 -6.40 14.14 2.22
N ASP A 103 -7.25 14.49 3.17
CA ASP A 103 -7.22 15.79 3.85
C ASP A 103 -5.93 15.98 4.65
N ASP A 104 -5.32 14.92 5.16
CA ASP A 104 -4.06 14.98 5.89
C ASP A 104 -2.88 15.43 5.01
N PHE A 105 -3.03 15.35 3.69
CA PHE A 105 -2.05 15.85 2.73
C PHE A 105 -2.42 17.21 2.13
N SER A 106 -3.69 17.63 2.21
CA SER A 106 -4.18 18.89 1.67
C SER A 106 -4.10 20.02 2.68
N ASP A 107 -4.32 19.75 3.97
CA ASP A 107 -4.19 20.70 5.06
C ASP A 107 -2.75 20.78 5.54
N ARG A 108 -2.15 21.98 5.51
CA ARG A 108 -0.75 22.20 5.87
C ARG A 108 -0.41 21.76 7.30
N LYS A 109 -1.31 22.00 8.26
CA LYS A 109 -1.07 21.66 9.67
C LYS A 109 -1.09 20.14 9.87
N ARG A 110 -2.07 19.47 9.27
CA ARG A 110 -2.20 18.01 9.31
C ARG A 110 -1.02 17.32 8.60
N TYR A 111 -0.61 17.88 7.45
CA TYR A 111 0.58 17.42 6.71
C TYR A 111 1.85 17.45 7.59
N ILE A 112 2.13 18.61 8.23
CA ILE A 112 3.31 18.76 9.10
C ILE A 112 3.25 17.80 10.29
N ASN A 113 2.08 17.64 10.92
CA ASN A 113 1.91 16.72 12.04
C ASN A 113 2.15 15.27 11.61
N SER A 114 1.60 14.85 10.47
CA SER A 114 1.81 13.51 9.91
C SER A 114 3.30 13.27 9.60
N LYS A 115 3.97 14.24 8.94
CA LYS A 115 5.42 14.18 8.69
C LYS A 115 6.20 14.01 9.98
N ASN A 116 5.96 14.86 10.96
CA ASN A 116 6.68 14.82 12.23
C ASN A 116 6.48 13.50 12.97
N THR A 117 5.25 12.96 12.99
CA THR A 117 4.95 11.67 13.60
C THR A 117 5.73 10.54 12.92
N ILE A 118 5.69 10.48 11.59
CA ILE A 118 6.41 9.44 10.82
C ILE A 118 7.92 9.56 11.07
N MET A 119 8.47 10.76 10.98
CA MET A 119 9.91 11.00 11.19
C MET A 119 10.35 10.65 12.61
N THR A 120 9.54 10.95 13.62
CA THR A 120 9.79 10.56 15.01
C THR A 120 9.82 9.04 15.15
N LEU A 121 8.86 8.30 14.57
CA LEU A 121 8.87 6.84 14.63
C LEU A 121 10.14 6.26 13.99
N LEU A 122 10.54 6.77 12.83
CA LEU A 122 11.76 6.35 12.14
C LEU A 122 13.02 6.61 13.00
N SER A 123 13.12 7.74 13.70
CA SER A 123 14.23 8.03 14.59
C SER A 123 14.35 7.06 15.77
N TYR A 124 13.23 6.48 16.21
CA TYR A 124 13.18 5.38 17.20
C TYR A 124 13.34 3.99 16.57
N ARG A 125 13.66 3.90 15.28
CA ARG A 125 13.77 2.64 14.53
C ARG A 125 12.48 1.81 14.57
N ILE A 126 11.33 2.46 14.69
CA ILE A 126 10.00 1.85 14.58
C ILE A 126 9.56 1.93 13.11
N ILE A 127 9.03 0.84 12.57
CA ILE A 127 8.55 0.77 11.18
C ILE A 127 7.10 1.26 11.13
N PRO A 128 6.81 2.42 10.52
CA PRO A 128 5.43 2.88 10.34
C PRO A 128 4.70 1.97 9.34
N ILE A 129 3.52 1.48 9.73
CA ILE A 129 2.57 0.78 8.86
C ILE A 129 1.43 1.76 8.59
N ILE A 130 1.40 2.30 7.38
CA ILE A 130 0.45 3.33 6.96
C ILE A 130 -0.66 2.71 6.13
N ASN A 131 -1.89 3.09 6.38
CA ASN A 131 -3.05 2.74 5.58
C ASN A 131 -3.98 3.94 5.45
N GLU A 132 -4.91 3.89 4.47
CA GLU A 132 -6.02 4.83 4.41
C GLU A 132 -6.91 4.65 5.65
N ASN A 133 -7.41 5.75 6.21
CA ASN A 133 -8.44 5.72 7.25
C ASN A 133 -9.82 5.50 6.61
N ASP A 134 -10.04 4.27 6.16
CA ASP A 134 -11.29 3.86 5.51
C ASP A 134 -12.54 4.16 6.36
N THR A 135 -12.40 4.28 7.69
CA THR A 135 -13.54 4.47 8.60
C THR A 135 -14.19 5.84 8.48
N VAL A 136 -13.44 6.83 8.03
CA VAL A 136 -13.92 8.22 7.86
C VAL A 136 -13.82 8.69 6.41
N SER A 137 -13.23 7.90 5.52
CA SER A 137 -13.15 8.22 4.09
C SER A 137 -14.52 8.09 3.43
N THR A 138 -14.93 9.12 2.68
CA THR A 138 -16.10 9.10 1.80
C THR A 138 -15.67 8.82 0.35
N ASP A 139 -16.63 8.53 -0.55
CA ASP A 139 -16.31 8.26 -1.95
C ASP A 139 -15.65 9.45 -2.66
N GLU A 140 -15.94 10.68 -2.21
CA GLU A 140 -15.41 11.93 -2.77
C GLU A 140 -13.96 12.19 -2.34
N ILE A 141 -13.55 11.70 -1.16
CA ILE A 141 -12.24 12.00 -0.56
C ILE A 141 -11.29 10.79 -0.50
N LYS A 142 -11.66 9.66 -1.08
CA LYS A 142 -10.78 8.48 -1.16
C LYS A 142 -9.53 8.76 -1.99
N PHE A 143 -8.42 8.16 -1.58
CA PHE A 143 -7.22 8.11 -2.41
C PHE A 143 -7.43 7.35 -3.73
N GLY A 144 -8.51 6.57 -3.84
CA GLY A 144 -8.74 5.65 -4.95
C GLY A 144 -8.04 4.32 -4.74
N ASP A 145 -6.77 4.34 -4.39
CA ASP A 145 -6.00 3.17 -3.97
C ASP A 145 -4.76 3.58 -3.14
N ASN A 146 -4.15 2.59 -2.49
CA ASN A 146 -2.94 2.81 -1.70
C ASN A 146 -1.67 3.06 -2.55
N ASP A 147 -1.73 2.95 -3.88
CA ASP A 147 -0.62 3.34 -4.76
C ASP A 147 -0.45 4.86 -4.70
N ASN A 148 -1.56 5.62 -4.80
CA ASN A 148 -1.55 7.08 -4.65
C ASN A 148 -1.14 7.51 -3.23
N LEU A 149 -1.67 6.86 -2.18
CA LEU A 149 -1.24 7.11 -0.81
C LEU A 149 0.27 6.89 -0.66
N ALA A 150 0.81 5.81 -1.23
CA ALA A 150 2.23 5.50 -1.16
C ALA A 150 3.12 6.56 -1.84
N SER A 151 2.69 7.12 -2.96
CA SER A 151 3.42 8.23 -3.61
C SER A 151 3.45 9.48 -2.74
N LEU A 152 2.33 9.83 -2.09
CA LEU A 152 2.27 10.97 -1.18
C LEU A 152 3.13 10.73 0.07
N VAL A 153 3.12 9.50 0.61
CA VAL A 153 3.99 9.12 1.73
C VAL A 153 5.46 9.19 1.31
N ALA A 154 5.81 8.73 0.11
CA ALA A 154 7.18 8.82 -0.40
C ALA A 154 7.68 10.28 -0.43
N ASN A 155 6.83 11.20 -0.88
CA ASN A 155 7.14 12.63 -0.90
C ASN A 155 7.25 13.23 0.52
N ILE A 156 6.31 12.89 1.44
CA ILE A 156 6.33 13.47 2.79
C ILE A 156 7.56 13.05 3.59
N VAL A 157 8.06 11.82 3.39
CA VAL A 157 9.27 11.31 4.05
C VAL A 157 10.54 11.50 3.24
N GLU A 158 10.45 12.13 2.05
CA GLU A 158 11.59 12.32 1.15
C GLU A 158 12.32 10.99 0.89
N ALA A 159 11.55 9.99 0.45
CA ALA A 159 12.06 8.65 0.21
C ALA A 159 12.99 8.60 -1.00
N GLU A 160 14.09 7.84 -0.90
CA GLU A 160 14.98 7.57 -2.04
C GLU A 160 14.31 6.69 -3.11
N LYS A 161 13.42 5.77 -2.66
CA LYS A 161 12.71 4.85 -3.55
C LYS A 161 11.32 4.53 -3.01
N LEU A 162 10.37 4.42 -3.96
CA LEU A 162 9.07 3.80 -3.76
C LEU A 162 9.07 2.42 -4.42
N ILE A 163 8.83 1.37 -3.65
CA ILE A 163 8.74 -0.01 -4.12
C ILE A 163 7.27 -0.43 -4.04
N ILE A 164 6.67 -0.75 -5.18
CA ILE A 164 5.27 -1.20 -5.24
C ILE A 164 5.26 -2.71 -5.48
N LEU A 165 4.90 -3.47 -4.44
CA LEU A 165 4.70 -4.91 -4.57
C LEU A 165 3.32 -5.19 -5.16
N SER A 166 3.29 -6.02 -6.19
CA SER A 166 2.11 -6.37 -6.99
C SER A 166 2.06 -7.87 -7.24
N ASP A 167 0.93 -8.33 -7.75
CA ASP A 167 0.68 -9.70 -8.23
C ASP A 167 1.20 -9.95 -9.65
N VAL A 168 1.83 -8.94 -10.25
CA VAL A 168 2.55 -9.02 -11.53
C VAL A 168 3.97 -8.49 -11.36
N ASP A 169 4.92 -8.99 -12.15
CA ASP A 169 6.35 -8.70 -12.00
C ASP A 169 6.74 -7.25 -12.36
N GLY A 170 5.87 -6.54 -13.06
CA GLY A 170 6.12 -5.14 -13.43
C GLY A 170 5.22 -4.65 -14.55
N LEU A 171 5.67 -3.62 -15.26
CA LEU A 171 5.00 -3.11 -16.45
C LEU A 171 5.33 -3.99 -17.65
N TYR A 172 4.30 -4.39 -18.41
CA TYR A 172 4.45 -5.16 -19.63
C TYR A 172 4.02 -4.34 -20.85
N THR A 173 4.47 -4.77 -22.02
CA THR A 173 4.05 -4.18 -23.31
C THR A 173 2.57 -4.36 -23.58
N GLU A 174 1.96 -5.42 -23.02
CA GLU A 174 0.55 -5.82 -23.09
C GLU A 174 0.18 -6.52 -21.78
N ASP A 175 -1.12 -6.78 -21.53
CA ASP A 175 -1.53 -7.54 -20.35
C ASP A 175 -1.02 -9.01 -20.44
N PRO A 176 -0.10 -9.44 -19.56
CA PRO A 176 0.46 -10.79 -19.62
C PRO A 176 -0.57 -11.90 -19.34
N ARG A 177 -1.74 -11.56 -18.80
CA ARG A 177 -2.84 -12.50 -18.57
C ARG A 177 -3.66 -12.76 -19.84
N GLN A 178 -3.55 -11.86 -20.84
CA GLN A 178 -4.31 -11.90 -22.08
C GLN A 178 -3.43 -12.21 -23.30
N SER A 179 -2.14 -11.94 -23.23
CA SER A 179 -1.22 -12.10 -24.36
C SER A 179 0.05 -12.84 -23.95
N THR A 180 0.33 -13.92 -24.66
CA THR A 180 1.60 -14.66 -24.52
C THR A 180 2.80 -13.93 -25.14
N LYS A 181 2.56 -12.84 -25.89
CA LYS A 181 3.59 -11.99 -26.48
C LYS A 181 4.00 -10.84 -25.57
N ALA A 182 3.34 -10.69 -24.40
CA ALA A 182 3.65 -9.66 -23.43
C ALA A 182 5.10 -9.78 -22.96
N LYS A 183 5.85 -8.67 -23.07
CA LYS A 183 7.24 -8.57 -22.61
C LYS A 183 7.32 -7.62 -21.44
N LEU A 184 8.09 -8.00 -20.42
CA LEU A 184 8.38 -7.13 -19.29
C LEU A 184 9.19 -5.91 -19.76
N ILE A 185 8.78 -4.73 -19.33
CA ILE A 185 9.51 -3.47 -19.53
C ILE A 185 10.35 -3.27 -18.27
N GLU A 186 11.64 -3.53 -18.38
CA GLU A 186 12.56 -3.50 -17.24
C GLU A 186 12.82 -2.10 -16.73
N TYR A 187 12.78 -1.10 -17.62
CA TYR A 187 13.13 0.27 -17.31
C TYR A 187 12.27 1.26 -18.11
N VAL A 188 11.87 2.34 -17.46
CA VAL A 188 11.15 3.46 -18.07
C VAL A 188 11.79 4.76 -17.58
N ASP A 189 12.46 5.48 -18.48
CA ASP A 189 13.08 6.77 -18.18
C ASP A 189 12.04 7.85 -17.90
N GLU A 190 11.00 7.90 -18.74
CA GLU A 190 9.96 8.91 -18.67
C GLU A 190 8.57 8.31 -18.86
N ILE A 191 7.63 8.71 -18.02
CA ILE A 191 6.24 8.26 -18.11
C ILE A 191 5.50 9.12 -19.14
N THR A 192 5.55 8.66 -20.39
CA THR A 192 4.88 9.28 -21.52
C THR A 192 3.41 8.89 -21.62
N PRO A 193 2.58 9.61 -22.43
CA PRO A 193 1.21 9.20 -22.72
C PRO A 193 1.08 7.77 -23.29
N GLU A 194 2.09 7.31 -24.03
CA GLU A 194 2.14 5.94 -24.56
C GLU A 194 2.29 4.90 -23.47
N ILE A 195 3.17 5.15 -22.49
CA ILE A 195 3.34 4.28 -21.30
C ILE A 195 2.03 4.21 -20.51
N LEU A 196 1.37 5.34 -20.31
CA LEU A 196 0.05 5.38 -19.64
C LEU A 196 -1.01 4.59 -20.41
N LYS A 197 -1.00 4.65 -21.74
CA LYS A 197 -1.91 3.87 -22.60
C LYS A 197 -1.64 2.36 -22.48
N LYS A 198 -0.38 1.92 -22.49
CA LYS A 198 0.02 0.52 -22.28
C LYS A 198 -0.41 0.00 -20.90
N ALA A 199 -0.41 0.83 -19.89
CA ALA A 199 -0.87 0.50 -18.54
C ALA A 199 -2.41 0.32 -18.43
N GLY A 200 -3.16 0.42 -19.53
CA GLY A 200 -4.60 0.22 -19.59
C GLY A 200 -5.43 1.48 -19.86
N GLY A 201 -4.79 2.66 -19.98
CA GLY A 201 -5.44 3.93 -20.31
C GLY A 201 -6.60 4.30 -19.37
N ALA A 202 -7.43 5.26 -19.81
CA ALA A 202 -8.59 5.72 -19.04
C ALA A 202 -9.71 4.68 -18.89
N SER A 203 -9.78 3.66 -19.75
CA SER A 203 -10.78 2.59 -19.66
C SER A 203 -10.55 1.64 -18.47
N SER A 204 -9.35 1.60 -17.89
CA SER A 204 -9.05 0.83 -16.68
C SER A 204 -9.31 1.62 -15.38
N MET A 205 -9.82 2.84 -15.46
CA MET A 205 -10.14 3.69 -14.29
C MET A 205 -11.23 3.08 -13.37
N VAL A 206 -11.94 2.05 -13.83
CA VAL A 206 -12.98 1.37 -13.04
C VAL A 206 -12.40 0.37 -12.04
N GLY A 207 -11.11 -0.04 -12.18
CA GLY A 207 -10.42 -0.94 -11.27
C GLY A 207 -9.47 -0.21 -10.34
N THR A 208 -9.79 -0.10 -9.05
CA THR A 208 -8.86 0.41 -8.04
C THR A 208 -7.65 -0.54 -7.92
N GLY A 209 -6.43 -0.02 -8.14
CA GLY A 209 -5.18 -0.78 -7.94
C GLY A 209 -4.60 -1.46 -9.20
N GLY A 210 -5.07 -1.12 -10.41
CA GLY A 210 -4.51 -1.62 -11.68
C GLY A 210 -3.12 -1.06 -12.00
N MET A 211 -2.54 -1.51 -13.13
CA MET A 211 -1.20 -1.02 -13.57
C MET A 211 -1.20 0.49 -13.80
N TYR A 212 -2.31 1.04 -14.31
CA TYR A 212 -2.46 2.48 -14.54
C TYR A 212 -2.25 3.31 -13.25
N SER A 213 -2.86 2.89 -12.12
CA SER A 213 -2.67 3.58 -10.84
C SER A 213 -1.23 3.51 -10.33
N LYS A 214 -0.53 2.38 -10.57
CA LYS A 214 0.88 2.21 -10.20
C LYS A 214 1.79 3.15 -10.98
N ILE A 215 1.54 3.30 -12.29
CA ILE A 215 2.29 4.24 -13.14
C ILE A 215 2.00 5.69 -12.74
N LEU A 216 0.75 6.04 -12.40
CA LEU A 216 0.43 7.37 -11.89
C LEU A 216 1.10 7.64 -10.53
N ALA A 217 1.17 6.64 -9.65
CA ALA A 217 1.89 6.76 -8.39
C ALA A 217 3.39 6.96 -8.61
N ALA A 218 4.00 6.19 -9.53
CA ALA A 218 5.40 6.36 -9.92
C ALA A 218 5.70 7.75 -10.52
N LYS A 219 4.74 8.33 -11.28
CA LYS A 219 4.90 9.68 -11.83
C LYS A 219 4.87 10.77 -10.75
N LYS A 220 4.21 10.52 -9.62
CA LYS A 220 4.07 11.48 -8.52
C LYS A 220 5.19 11.39 -7.48
N ALA A 221 5.81 10.21 -7.34
CA ALA A 221 6.92 9.95 -6.45
C ALA A 221 8.23 10.49 -7.03
#